data_c4ccc256416a7bd621fcaba11abb8652
#
_entry.id   c4ccc256416a7bd621fcaba11abb8652
#
_cell.length_a   1.000
_cell.length_b   1.000
_cell.length_c   1.000
_cell.angle_alpha   90.00
_cell.angle_beta   90.00
_cell.angle_gamma   90.00
#
_symmetry.space_group_name_H-M   'P 1'
#
loop_
_entity.id
_entity.type
_entity.pdbx_description
1 polymer ?
#
loop_
_entity_poly.entity_id
_entity_poly.type
_entity_poly.pdbx_seq_one_letter_code
_entity_poly.pdbx_strand_id
1 'polypeptide(L)'
;LQILEQISGGYVEQSIAGGVQTTTLSVSDGSTGAVLAHRVIEFTGTITGNQTVTIPLDVQQLYVIKNNTSGAYTVNFKYASGSGDSVTWGASDKGTKLVYAAADHATNPNLVDSNIGGVGAVDLNGATLTLDADGDTDITADTDDQIDIKIAGADDFQFTANTFTAQAGSTIAAQALTATTITASGIVKTDDTTEATSTTDGSLQ
;
A
#
# COMPACT_ATOMS: atom_id res chain seq x y z
N LEU A 1 -18.34 25.92 20.63
CA LEU A 1 -17.29 24.95 20.95
C LEU A 1 -17.49 23.66 20.15
N GLN A 2 -18.69 23.07 20.16
CA GLN A 2 -19.00 21.83 19.41
C GLN A 2 -18.71 21.92 17.89
N ILE A 3 -19.04 23.01 17.23
CA ILE A 3 -18.78 23.19 15.80
C ILE A 3 -17.28 23.20 15.53
N LEU A 4 -16.50 23.82 16.39
CA LEU A 4 -15.05 23.88 16.25
C LEU A 4 -14.40 22.50 16.46
N GLU A 5 -14.92 21.70 17.38
CA GLU A 5 -14.47 20.32 17.61
C GLU A 5 -14.78 19.41 16.41
N GLN A 6 -15.96 19.54 15.82
CA GLN A 6 -16.35 18.78 14.63
C GLN A 6 -15.45 19.11 13.42
N ILE A 7 -15.20 20.40 13.18
CA ILE A 7 -14.37 20.85 12.06
C ILE A 7 -12.89 20.50 12.26
N SER A 8 -12.42 20.44 13.51
CA SER A 8 -11.00 20.19 13.80
C SER A 8 -10.65 18.72 13.94
N GLY A 9 -11.55 17.85 14.39
CA GLY A 9 -11.23 16.45 14.67
C GLY A 9 -12.44 15.56 14.94
N GLY A 10 -13.66 16.02 14.63
CA GLY A 10 -14.90 15.29 14.91
C GLY A 10 -14.99 13.96 14.16
N TYR A 11 -15.57 12.95 14.82
CA TYR A 11 -15.86 11.62 14.28
C TYR A 11 -17.37 11.43 14.09
N VAL A 12 -17.75 10.75 13.02
CA VAL A 12 -19.13 10.37 12.75
C VAL A 12 -19.20 9.02 12.03
N GLU A 13 -20.23 8.26 12.35
CA GLU A 13 -20.58 7.05 11.59
C GLU A 13 -21.67 7.37 10.56
N GLN A 14 -21.48 6.84 9.34
CA GLN A 14 -22.47 6.89 8.27
C GLN A 14 -22.80 5.47 7.83
N SER A 15 -24.02 5.04 8.09
CA SER A 15 -24.50 3.77 7.57
C SER A 15 -24.73 3.87 6.06
N ILE A 16 -24.18 2.90 5.33
CA ILE A 16 -24.39 2.69 3.90
C ILE A 16 -24.88 1.25 3.63
N ALA A 17 -25.59 0.67 4.60
CA ALA A 17 -26.09 -0.71 4.54
C ALA A 17 -27.11 -0.90 3.40
N GLY A 18 -27.12 -2.10 2.82
CA GLY A 18 -28.12 -2.51 1.82
C GLY A 18 -27.57 -2.92 0.48
N GLY A 19 -28.44 -3.04 -0.51
CA GLY A 19 -28.10 -3.39 -1.91
C GLY A 19 -27.39 -2.25 -2.61
N VAL A 20 -27.25 -2.35 -3.94
CA VAL A 20 -26.64 -1.29 -4.76
C VAL A 20 -27.39 0.03 -4.55
N GLN A 21 -26.69 1.05 -4.05
CA GLN A 21 -27.29 2.37 -3.81
C GLN A 21 -26.26 3.49 -3.88
N THR A 22 -26.78 4.72 -3.91
CA THR A 22 -26.00 5.94 -3.73
C THR A 22 -26.43 6.64 -2.45
N THR A 23 -25.48 6.92 -1.57
CA THR A 23 -25.66 7.71 -0.35
C THR A 23 -25.00 9.07 -0.55
N THR A 24 -25.77 10.14 -0.52
CA THR A 24 -25.26 11.51 -0.62
C THR A 24 -25.01 12.07 0.77
N LEU A 25 -23.76 12.45 1.06
CA LEU A 25 -23.40 13.16 2.27
C LEU A 25 -23.67 14.66 2.08
N SER A 26 -24.33 15.26 3.05
CA SER A 26 -24.69 16.69 2.97
C SER A 26 -23.84 17.52 3.92
N VAL A 27 -23.50 18.74 3.48
CA VAL A 27 -23.07 19.82 4.35
C VAL A 27 -24.34 20.59 4.78
N SER A 28 -24.48 20.78 6.08
CA SER A 28 -25.53 21.63 6.60
C SER A 28 -24.87 22.85 7.24
N ASP A 29 -25.01 23.99 6.60
CA ASP A 29 -24.36 25.23 7.02
C ASP A 29 -24.81 25.63 8.43
N GLY A 30 -23.84 25.68 9.37
CA GLY A 30 -24.11 26.01 10.79
C GLY A 30 -24.85 24.95 11.61
N SER A 31 -25.12 23.76 11.08
CA SER A 31 -25.79 22.66 11.81
C SER A 31 -24.80 21.67 12.39
N THR A 32 -24.97 21.36 13.68
CA THR A 32 -24.29 20.22 14.30
C THR A 32 -24.92 18.92 13.80
N GLY A 33 -24.09 17.95 13.33
CA GLY A 33 -24.55 16.64 12.90
C GLY A 33 -24.49 16.38 11.39
N ALA A 34 -24.12 17.35 10.57
CA ALA A 34 -23.82 17.09 9.17
C ALA A 34 -22.58 16.20 9.04
N VAL A 35 -22.68 15.12 8.28
CA VAL A 35 -21.59 14.13 8.15
C VAL A 35 -20.30 14.80 7.66
N LEU A 36 -20.39 15.65 6.65
CA LEU A 36 -19.24 16.33 6.05
C LEU A 36 -18.64 17.44 6.92
N ALA A 37 -19.26 17.79 8.07
CA ALA A 37 -18.63 18.67 9.05
C ALA A 37 -17.54 17.97 9.86
N HIS A 38 -17.52 16.63 9.88
CA HIS A 38 -16.55 15.84 10.64
C HIS A 38 -15.30 15.53 9.80
N ARG A 39 -14.16 15.45 10.47
CA ARG A 39 -12.88 15.07 9.83
C ARG A 39 -12.72 13.57 9.64
N VAL A 40 -13.31 12.80 10.56
CA VAL A 40 -13.25 11.34 10.55
C VAL A 40 -14.66 10.81 10.27
N ILE A 41 -14.80 10.09 9.17
CA ILE A 41 -16.06 9.47 8.74
C ILE A 41 -15.87 7.97 8.67
N GLU A 42 -16.69 7.22 9.36
CA GLU A 42 -16.70 5.75 9.28
C GLU A 42 -17.94 5.28 8.54
N PHE A 43 -17.75 4.59 7.40
CA PHE A 43 -18.82 3.91 6.70
C PHE A 43 -19.11 2.58 7.36
N THR A 44 -20.37 2.39 7.77
CA THR A 44 -20.81 1.22 8.54
C THR A 44 -21.97 0.48 7.88
N GLY A 45 -22.25 -0.70 8.39
CA GLY A 45 -23.41 -1.51 8.01
C GLY A 45 -23.07 -2.70 7.10
N THR A 46 -24.04 -3.61 6.95
CA THR A 46 -23.93 -4.77 6.07
C THR A 46 -24.35 -4.37 4.65
N ILE A 47 -23.40 -4.41 3.72
CA ILE A 47 -23.66 -4.15 2.30
C ILE A 47 -23.84 -5.44 1.53
N THR A 48 -24.87 -5.49 0.68
CA THR A 48 -25.20 -6.63 -0.18
C THR A 48 -25.12 -6.27 -1.67
N GLY A 49 -24.49 -5.14 -1.98
CA GLY A 49 -24.21 -4.63 -3.31
C GLY A 49 -23.20 -3.49 -3.26
N ASN A 50 -22.65 -3.14 -4.42
CA ASN A 50 -21.68 -2.03 -4.53
C ASN A 50 -22.31 -0.71 -4.10
N GLN A 51 -21.60 0.06 -3.30
CA GLN A 51 -22.05 1.33 -2.76
C GLN A 51 -21.37 2.49 -3.46
N THR A 52 -22.12 3.55 -3.70
CA THR A 52 -21.58 4.85 -4.10
C THR A 52 -21.88 5.85 -2.99
N VAL A 53 -20.87 6.55 -2.49
CA VAL A 53 -21.03 7.64 -1.54
C VAL A 53 -20.61 8.93 -2.23
N THR A 54 -21.45 9.96 -2.14
CA THR A 54 -21.21 11.20 -2.87
C THR A 54 -21.20 12.43 -1.96
N ILE A 55 -20.43 13.43 -2.39
CA ILE A 55 -20.34 14.75 -1.76
C ILE A 55 -20.67 15.86 -2.77
N PRO A 56 -21.13 17.03 -2.33
CA PRO A 56 -21.33 18.20 -3.20
C PRO A 56 -20.02 18.65 -3.89
N LEU A 57 -20.14 19.28 -5.07
CA LEU A 57 -18.99 19.63 -5.92
C LEU A 57 -18.07 20.71 -5.33
N ASP A 58 -18.57 21.52 -4.43
CA ASP A 58 -17.89 22.64 -3.78
C ASP A 58 -17.20 22.27 -2.45
N VAL A 59 -17.30 21.01 -2.04
CA VAL A 59 -16.66 20.53 -0.81
C VAL A 59 -15.16 20.42 -1.02
N GLN A 60 -14.39 21.23 -0.31
CA GLN A 60 -12.93 21.20 -0.28
C GLN A 60 -12.45 20.93 1.15
N GLN A 61 -11.97 19.72 1.40
CA GLN A 61 -11.57 19.32 2.75
C GLN A 61 -10.73 18.04 2.77
N LEU A 62 -9.89 17.90 3.79
CA LEU A 62 -9.19 16.67 4.11
C LEU A 62 -10.03 15.82 5.05
N TYR A 63 -10.26 14.57 4.68
CA TYR A 63 -11.00 13.57 5.46
C TYR A 63 -10.16 12.35 5.77
N VAL A 64 -10.34 11.78 6.93
CA VAL A 64 -9.96 10.41 7.25
C VAL A 64 -11.22 9.56 7.12
N ILE A 65 -11.26 8.68 6.15
CA ILE A 65 -12.44 7.85 5.87
C ILE A 65 -12.10 6.39 6.08
N LYS A 66 -12.87 5.73 6.94
CA LYS A 66 -12.74 4.31 7.23
C LYS A 66 -13.91 3.53 6.63
N ASN A 67 -13.62 2.52 5.85
CA ASN A 67 -14.61 1.54 5.43
C ASN A 67 -14.68 0.39 6.45
N ASN A 68 -15.68 0.42 7.31
CA ASN A 68 -16.00 -0.61 8.30
C ASN A 68 -17.30 -1.36 7.96
N THR A 69 -17.64 -1.44 6.68
CA THR A 69 -18.81 -2.21 6.24
C THR A 69 -18.50 -3.70 6.26
N SER A 70 -19.51 -4.53 6.47
CA SER A 70 -19.45 -5.97 6.21
C SER A 70 -20.00 -6.28 4.81
N GLY A 71 -19.55 -7.39 4.22
CA GLY A 71 -19.90 -7.80 2.85
C GLY A 71 -18.81 -7.51 1.83
N ALA A 72 -18.66 -8.41 0.84
CA ALA A 72 -17.59 -8.37 -0.16
C ALA A 72 -18.02 -7.56 -1.40
N TYR A 73 -18.25 -6.27 -1.21
CA TYR A 73 -18.65 -5.33 -2.26
C TYR A 73 -17.80 -4.06 -2.20
N THR A 74 -17.71 -3.36 -3.32
CA THR A 74 -16.94 -2.12 -3.43
C THR A 74 -17.68 -0.94 -2.80
N VAL A 75 -16.92 0.02 -2.28
CA VAL A 75 -17.41 1.33 -1.87
C VAL A 75 -16.66 2.38 -2.69
N ASN A 76 -17.38 3.15 -3.48
CA ASN A 76 -16.83 4.23 -4.30
C ASN A 76 -17.24 5.58 -3.70
N PHE A 77 -16.28 6.38 -3.28
CA PHE A 77 -16.46 7.74 -2.79
C PHE A 77 -16.08 8.74 -3.87
N LYS A 78 -17.02 9.61 -4.24
CA LYS A 78 -16.86 10.53 -5.35
C LYS A 78 -17.65 11.81 -5.17
N TYR A 79 -17.42 12.80 -6.02
CA TYR A 79 -18.33 13.94 -6.12
C TYR A 79 -19.67 13.53 -6.77
N ALA A 80 -20.74 14.24 -6.44
CA ALA A 80 -22.11 13.90 -6.85
C ALA A 80 -22.33 13.88 -8.36
N SER A 81 -21.52 14.62 -9.11
CA SER A 81 -21.53 14.62 -10.58
C SER A 81 -20.13 14.81 -11.13
N GLY A 82 -20.00 14.75 -12.45
CA GLY A 82 -18.72 14.91 -13.13
C GLY A 82 -17.96 13.61 -13.30
N SER A 83 -16.82 13.71 -14.02
CA SER A 83 -15.91 12.62 -14.35
C SER A 83 -14.54 12.76 -13.68
N GLY A 84 -14.44 13.57 -12.62
CA GLY A 84 -13.22 13.67 -11.81
C GLY A 84 -12.91 12.36 -11.06
N ASP A 85 -11.70 12.27 -10.55
CA ASP A 85 -11.21 11.09 -9.85
C ASP A 85 -12.04 10.78 -8.60
N SER A 86 -12.12 9.50 -8.28
CA SER A 86 -12.84 8.97 -7.13
C SER A 86 -11.94 8.06 -6.30
N VAL A 87 -12.28 7.90 -5.03
CA VAL A 87 -11.58 6.99 -4.12
C VAL A 87 -12.41 5.73 -3.91
N THR A 88 -11.83 4.58 -4.22
CA THR A 88 -12.54 3.30 -4.15
C THR A 88 -11.88 2.36 -3.14
N TRP A 89 -12.70 1.75 -2.30
CA TRP A 89 -12.36 0.56 -1.54
C TRP A 89 -12.82 -0.65 -2.34
N GLY A 90 -11.89 -1.56 -2.63
CA GLY A 90 -12.18 -2.85 -3.26
C GLY A 90 -13.06 -3.73 -2.36
N ALA A 91 -13.58 -4.82 -2.90
CA ALA A 91 -14.50 -5.71 -2.18
C ALA A 91 -13.90 -6.27 -0.87
N SER A 92 -12.58 -6.48 -0.83
CA SER A 92 -11.85 -6.95 0.34
C SER A 92 -11.16 -5.84 1.13
N ASP A 93 -11.17 -4.60 0.63
CA ASP A 93 -10.54 -3.45 1.27
C ASP A 93 -11.48 -2.86 2.32
N LYS A 94 -11.11 -3.00 3.60
CA LYS A 94 -11.85 -2.46 4.76
C LYS A 94 -10.97 -1.47 5.55
N GLY A 95 -10.02 -0.87 4.85
CA GLY A 95 -9.04 0.03 5.46
C GLY A 95 -9.52 1.47 5.61
N THR A 96 -8.63 2.25 6.22
CA THR A 96 -8.77 3.70 6.37
C THR A 96 -7.96 4.40 5.29
N LYS A 97 -8.55 5.41 4.66
CA LYS A 97 -7.88 6.25 3.67
C LYS A 97 -7.88 7.71 4.11
N LEU A 98 -6.80 8.41 3.80
CA LEU A 98 -6.74 9.86 3.91
C LEU A 98 -7.13 10.45 2.55
N VAL A 99 -8.26 11.12 2.50
CA VAL A 99 -8.86 11.61 1.26
C VAL A 99 -8.90 13.13 1.25
N TYR A 100 -8.32 13.73 0.24
CA TYR A 100 -8.46 15.16 -0.02
C TYR A 100 -9.53 15.40 -1.09
N ALA A 101 -10.61 16.05 -0.68
CA ALA A 101 -11.62 16.57 -1.58
C ALA A 101 -11.10 17.91 -2.12
N ALA A 102 -10.70 17.94 -3.39
CA ALA A 102 -9.93 19.07 -3.94
C ALA A 102 -10.82 20.24 -4.38
N ALA A 103 -12.06 19.98 -4.83
CA ALA A 103 -12.94 20.98 -5.46
C ALA A 103 -12.20 21.84 -6.50
N ASP A 104 -11.24 21.23 -7.20
CA ASP A 104 -10.29 21.87 -8.11
C ASP A 104 -10.89 22.19 -9.48
N HIS A 105 -12.12 21.73 -9.74
CA HIS A 105 -12.82 21.97 -10.99
C HIS A 105 -14.33 22.09 -10.77
N ALA A 106 -14.96 23.07 -11.41
CA ALA A 106 -16.38 23.40 -11.21
C ALA A 106 -17.36 22.25 -11.59
N THR A 107 -16.98 21.38 -12.54
CA THR A 107 -17.85 20.31 -13.05
C THR A 107 -17.27 18.91 -12.86
N ASN A 108 -15.94 18.78 -12.77
CA ASN A 108 -15.22 17.51 -12.66
C ASN A 108 -14.16 17.57 -11.55
N PRO A 109 -14.53 17.92 -10.31
CA PRO A 109 -13.55 17.98 -9.21
C PRO A 109 -13.04 16.59 -8.84
N ASN A 110 -11.80 16.53 -8.33
CA ASN A 110 -11.12 15.30 -8.02
C ASN A 110 -11.15 15.00 -6.52
N LEU A 111 -11.34 13.72 -6.18
CA LEU A 111 -10.97 13.19 -4.88
C LEU A 111 -9.59 12.54 -4.99
N VAL A 112 -8.69 12.93 -4.12
CA VAL A 112 -7.32 12.43 -4.09
C VAL A 112 -7.16 11.48 -2.90
N ASP A 113 -6.82 10.21 -3.17
CA ASP A 113 -6.34 9.30 -2.15
C ASP A 113 -4.89 9.66 -1.84
N SER A 114 -4.65 10.23 -0.67
CA SER A 114 -3.31 10.68 -0.28
C SER A 114 -2.36 9.53 0.07
N ASN A 115 -2.84 8.30 0.01
CA ASN A 115 -2.09 7.04 0.20
C ASN A 115 -1.02 7.09 1.33
N ILE A 116 -1.33 7.80 2.43
CA ILE A 116 -0.45 7.86 3.58
C ILE A 116 -0.71 6.63 4.45
N GLY A 117 0.04 5.56 4.17
CA GLY A 117 0.10 4.39 5.04
C GLY A 117 -1.23 3.66 5.23
N GLY A 118 -1.91 3.31 4.15
CA GLY A 118 -3.01 2.37 4.21
C GLY A 118 -2.57 1.08 4.91
N VAL A 119 -3.37 0.56 5.84
CA VAL A 119 -3.18 -0.76 6.45
C VAL A 119 -3.47 -1.86 5.40
N GLY A 120 -2.66 -1.91 4.41
CA GLY A 120 -2.63 -2.84 3.30
C GLY A 120 -1.20 -2.98 2.80
N ALA A 121 -0.99 -3.65 1.70
CA ALA A 121 0.32 -3.66 1.05
C ALA A 121 0.74 -2.21 0.75
N VAL A 122 1.95 -1.83 1.14
CA VAL A 122 2.56 -0.57 0.69
C VAL A 122 2.93 -0.77 -0.77
N ASP A 123 2.15 -0.18 -1.66
CA ASP A 123 2.47 -0.14 -3.08
C ASP A 123 3.34 1.09 -3.34
N LEU A 124 4.61 0.86 -3.58
CA LEU A 124 5.56 1.91 -3.90
C LEU A 124 5.47 2.34 -5.37
N ASN A 125 4.68 1.63 -6.19
CA ASN A 125 4.45 1.95 -7.60
C ASN A 125 5.75 2.25 -8.39
N GLY A 126 6.77 1.42 -8.18
CA GLY A 126 8.09 1.59 -8.79
C GLY A 126 9.00 2.62 -8.10
N ALA A 127 8.53 3.26 -7.02
CA ALA A 127 9.40 4.14 -6.24
C ALA A 127 10.38 3.34 -5.37
N THR A 128 11.55 3.91 -5.15
CA THR A 128 12.61 3.33 -4.32
C THR A 128 12.27 3.43 -2.83
N LEU A 129 12.49 2.36 -2.08
CA LEU A 129 12.50 2.38 -0.62
C LEU A 129 13.91 2.73 -0.13
N THR A 130 14.18 3.99 0.13
CA THR A 130 15.46 4.46 0.67
C THR A 130 15.56 4.16 2.16
N LEU A 131 16.67 3.59 2.59
CA LEU A 131 16.89 3.10 3.96
C LEU A 131 17.84 3.98 4.78
N ASP A 132 18.59 4.88 4.16
CA ASP A 132 19.56 5.77 4.82
C ASP A 132 19.40 7.25 4.41
N ALA A 133 20.18 8.11 5.04
CA ALA A 133 20.02 9.55 4.91
C ALA A 133 20.68 10.15 3.67
N ASP A 134 21.70 9.51 3.12
CA ASP A 134 22.40 9.98 1.91
C ASP A 134 21.82 9.34 0.63
N GLY A 135 20.90 8.37 0.78
CA GLY A 135 20.09 7.85 -0.31
C GLY A 135 20.81 6.84 -1.20
N ASP A 136 21.92 6.27 -0.74
CA ASP A 136 22.71 5.30 -1.51
C ASP A 136 22.49 3.83 -1.07
N THR A 137 21.69 3.62 -0.02
CA THR A 137 21.26 2.29 0.43
C THR A 137 19.73 2.16 0.28
N ASP A 138 19.30 1.28 -0.61
CA ASP A 138 17.90 1.20 -0.99
C ASP A 138 17.45 -0.21 -1.43
N ILE A 139 16.13 -0.36 -1.56
CA ILE A 139 15.48 -1.49 -2.22
C ILE A 139 14.63 -0.93 -3.35
N THR A 140 14.85 -1.43 -4.56
CA THR A 140 14.11 -0.98 -5.75
C THR A 140 13.56 -2.15 -6.55
N ALA A 141 12.52 -1.89 -7.33
CA ALA A 141 11.95 -2.79 -8.33
C ALA A 141 11.69 -1.99 -9.62
N ASP A 142 12.72 -1.30 -10.10
CA ASP A 142 12.68 -0.46 -11.29
C ASP A 142 12.72 -1.26 -12.60
N THR A 143 13.12 -2.52 -12.51
CA THR A 143 13.06 -3.50 -13.61
C THR A 143 11.91 -4.47 -13.32
N ASP A 144 11.10 -4.74 -14.32
CA ASP A 144 9.95 -5.66 -14.21
C ASP A 144 10.39 -7.06 -13.75
N ASP A 145 9.66 -7.62 -12.77
CA ASP A 145 9.94 -8.92 -12.14
C ASP A 145 11.32 -9.04 -11.45
N GLN A 146 11.92 -7.92 -11.02
CA GLN A 146 13.21 -7.86 -10.35
C GLN A 146 13.15 -7.01 -9.08
N ILE A 147 13.85 -7.45 -8.04
CA ILE A 147 14.11 -6.66 -6.83
C ILE A 147 15.62 -6.53 -6.70
N ASP A 148 16.12 -5.31 -6.59
CA ASP A 148 17.52 -5.01 -6.34
C ASP A 148 17.70 -4.45 -4.93
N ILE A 149 18.74 -4.88 -4.23
CA ILE A 149 19.21 -4.33 -2.97
C ILE A 149 20.53 -3.64 -3.24
N LYS A 150 20.53 -2.33 -3.09
CA LYS A 150 21.68 -1.46 -3.27
C LYS A 150 22.26 -1.08 -1.92
N ILE A 151 23.56 -1.14 -1.77
CA ILE A 151 24.30 -0.70 -0.59
C ILE A 151 25.46 0.18 -1.04
N ALA A 152 25.58 1.38 -0.48
CA ALA A 152 26.62 2.33 -0.82
C ALA A 152 26.71 2.61 -2.35
N GLY A 153 25.55 2.76 -2.99
CA GLY A 153 25.42 3.16 -4.39
C GLY A 153 25.63 2.05 -5.44
N ALA A 154 25.84 0.79 -5.03
CA ALA A 154 25.98 -0.35 -5.92
C ALA A 154 24.94 -1.43 -5.63
N ASP A 155 24.46 -2.11 -6.66
CA ASP A 155 23.59 -3.27 -6.50
C ASP A 155 24.41 -4.44 -5.97
N ASP A 156 24.16 -4.86 -4.74
CA ASP A 156 24.85 -5.97 -4.09
C ASP A 156 24.11 -7.30 -4.24
N PHE A 157 22.79 -7.25 -4.16
CA PHE A 157 21.95 -8.45 -4.23
C PHE A 157 20.76 -8.20 -5.15
N GLN A 158 20.42 -9.24 -5.92
CA GLN A 158 19.31 -9.19 -6.86
C GLN A 158 18.44 -10.43 -6.72
N PHE A 159 17.13 -10.25 -6.77
CA PHE A 159 16.14 -11.31 -6.82
C PHE A 159 15.36 -11.21 -8.13
N THR A 160 15.37 -12.28 -8.90
CA THR A 160 14.47 -12.49 -10.04
C THR A 160 13.65 -13.76 -9.82
N ALA A 161 12.76 -14.10 -10.73
CA ALA A 161 11.96 -15.32 -10.60
C ALA A 161 12.85 -16.55 -10.36
N ASN A 162 12.72 -17.16 -9.17
CA ASN A 162 13.46 -18.35 -8.72
C ASN A 162 14.99 -18.19 -8.60
N THR A 163 15.53 -16.97 -8.63
CA THR A 163 16.98 -16.73 -8.57
C THR A 163 17.32 -15.66 -7.54
N PHE A 164 18.32 -15.95 -6.70
CA PHE A 164 19.01 -14.98 -5.86
C PHE A 164 20.46 -14.85 -6.37
N THR A 165 20.88 -13.65 -6.69
CA THR A 165 22.22 -13.34 -7.20
C THR A 165 22.93 -12.40 -6.25
N ALA A 166 24.14 -12.76 -5.80
CA ALA A 166 25.08 -11.81 -5.25
C ALA A 166 25.90 -11.23 -6.40
N GLN A 167 25.92 -9.92 -6.54
CA GLN A 167 26.61 -9.24 -7.63
C GLN A 167 28.14 -9.28 -7.47
N ALA A 168 28.86 -8.90 -8.52
CA ALA A 168 30.32 -8.95 -8.51
C ALA A 168 30.91 -8.10 -7.36
N GLY A 169 31.71 -8.72 -6.51
CA GLY A 169 32.28 -8.11 -5.30
C GLY A 169 31.52 -8.36 -4.03
N SER A 170 30.26 -8.79 -4.09
CA SER A 170 29.44 -9.10 -2.93
C SER A 170 29.72 -10.52 -2.41
N THR A 171 29.56 -10.72 -1.12
CA THR A 171 29.84 -11.99 -0.43
C THR A 171 28.59 -12.46 0.34
N ILE A 172 28.29 -13.74 0.24
CA ILE A 172 27.29 -14.39 1.11
C ILE A 172 28.04 -15.09 2.25
N ALA A 173 27.98 -14.51 3.46
CA ALA A 173 28.49 -15.12 4.69
C ALA A 173 27.35 -15.86 5.38
N ALA A 174 27.38 -17.19 5.36
CA ALA A 174 26.39 -18.04 5.99
C ALA A 174 27.04 -18.91 7.09
N GLN A 175 26.37 -19.10 8.24
CA GLN A 175 26.83 -20.06 9.26
C GLN A 175 26.70 -21.49 8.76
N ALA A 176 25.65 -21.80 8.04
CA ALA A 176 25.43 -23.08 7.39
C ALA A 176 24.71 -22.86 6.05
N LEU A 177 25.15 -23.54 5.02
CA LEU A 177 24.46 -23.61 3.75
C LEU A 177 23.98 -25.04 3.53
N THR A 178 22.67 -25.22 3.43
CA THR A 178 22.06 -26.51 3.05
C THR A 178 21.54 -26.38 1.62
N ALA A 179 22.10 -27.15 0.71
CA ALA A 179 21.70 -27.18 -0.68
C ALA A 179 21.61 -28.63 -1.18
N THR A 180 20.67 -28.90 -2.06
CA THR A 180 20.56 -30.22 -2.72
C THR A 180 21.72 -30.44 -3.69
N THR A 181 22.18 -29.39 -4.34
CA THR A 181 23.33 -29.40 -5.26
C THR A 181 24.09 -28.09 -5.13
N ILE A 182 25.41 -28.16 -5.07
CA ILE A 182 26.30 -27.00 -5.15
C ILE A 182 27.13 -27.17 -6.41
N THR A 183 26.98 -26.25 -7.36
CA THR A 183 27.84 -26.18 -8.55
C THR A 183 28.81 -25.00 -8.39
N ALA A 184 30.10 -25.29 -8.36
CA ALA A 184 31.12 -24.27 -8.25
C ALA A 184 31.93 -24.21 -9.55
N SER A 185 32.05 -23.00 -10.15
CA SER A 185 32.89 -22.74 -11.29
C SER A 185 34.35 -22.42 -10.89
N GLY A 186 34.64 -22.40 -9.61
CA GLY A 186 35.95 -22.10 -9.04
C GLY A 186 36.33 -23.06 -7.91
N ILE A 187 37.29 -22.66 -7.10
CA ILE A 187 37.78 -23.50 -5.99
C ILE A 187 36.82 -23.47 -4.83
N VAL A 188 36.30 -24.62 -4.40
CA VAL A 188 35.66 -24.79 -3.12
C VAL A 188 36.75 -25.02 -2.08
N LYS A 189 36.96 -24.04 -1.19
CA LYS A 189 37.86 -24.17 -0.05
C LYS A 189 37.04 -24.63 1.16
N THR A 190 37.42 -25.73 1.77
CA THR A 190 36.91 -26.19 3.05
C THR A 190 38.02 -25.96 4.06
N ASP A 191 37.82 -25.05 5.03
CA ASP A 191 38.79 -24.79 6.12
C ASP A 191 38.66 -25.82 7.23
N ASP A 192 37.80 -26.80 7.10
CA ASP A 192 37.61 -27.86 8.07
C ASP A 192 38.57 -29.03 7.78
N THR A 193 39.20 -29.53 8.87
CA THR A 193 40.05 -30.71 8.83
C THR A 193 39.29 -32.03 8.66
N THR A 194 37.96 -31.95 8.53
CA THR A 194 37.10 -33.10 8.19
C THR A 194 36.98 -33.20 6.67
N GLU A 195 37.57 -34.23 6.11
CA GLU A 195 37.46 -34.52 4.67
C GLU A 195 36.02 -34.52 4.20
N ALA A 196 35.74 -33.83 3.07
CA ALA A 196 34.49 -34.01 2.37
C ALA A 196 34.38 -35.47 1.91
N THR A 197 33.65 -36.29 2.65
CA THR A 197 33.35 -37.67 2.21
C THR A 197 32.40 -37.61 1.01
N SER A 198 32.96 -37.72 -0.18
CA SER A 198 32.19 -38.08 -1.38
C SER A 198 31.69 -39.50 -1.26
N THR A 199 30.37 -39.69 -1.04
CA THR A 199 29.76 -41.03 -0.97
C THR A 199 29.37 -41.60 -2.33
N THR A 200 29.58 -40.88 -3.41
CA THR A 200 29.35 -41.39 -4.77
C THR A 200 30.34 -40.77 -5.75
N ASP A 201 31.15 -41.64 -6.28
CA ASP A 201 32.11 -41.44 -7.36
C ASP A 201 33.46 -40.83 -6.98
N GLY A 202 34.38 -41.78 -6.83
CA GLY A 202 35.77 -41.51 -6.67
C GLY A 202 36.33 -40.68 -7.82
N SER A 203 36.89 -39.61 -7.44
CA SER A 203 38.09 -39.04 -8.04
C SER A 203 38.40 -37.70 -7.39
N LEU A 204 38.90 -37.73 -6.19
CA LEU A 204 39.88 -36.74 -5.76
C LEU A 204 41.23 -37.32 -6.10
N GLN A 205 41.81 -36.98 -7.22
CA GLN A 205 43.27 -37.08 -7.48
C GLN A 205 43.92 -35.76 -7.17
#